data_0d50a930f0a477eff3b3127fe64b492d
#
_entry.id   0d50a930f0a477eff3b3127fe64b492d
#
_cell.length_a   1.000
_cell.length_b   1.000
_cell.length_c   1.000
_cell.angle_alpha   90.00
_cell.angle_beta   90.00
_cell.angle_gamma   90.00
#
_symmetry.space_group_name_H-M   'P 1'
#
loop_
_entity.id
_entity.type
_entity.pdbx_description
1 polymer ?
#
loop_
_entity_poly.entity_id
_entity_poly.type
_entity_poly.pdbx_seq_one_letter_code
_entity_poly.pdbx_strand_id
1 'polypeptide(L)'
;MKNVNKHIQKLLAVFVLMAAVAVSDTAHAQVISKTGTSAAQFMNIPVGTRASGVGGAITASVNDATAMYWNPGALASVRTRQVHIEHSEWFADLRHNFVGIVLPVQGGGTLGFSVASLTMDDMEETTFEQQNGTGRMFGAYSYAVGVTYAQYLLREFAIGGTVKYIHEQIWNSSSGGFAFDLGTTYVTPFDGVRFGVRIANFGQKLNMTGRDLNVPVDIDPNATGNNPNIPGRLETKDFDLPLMLQVGLAWDGYKSEAIRATIMADGISPSDNNQYVNVGLELAFFDELFAVQAGLPELFLEDRMFEFALGGWVNYQVNTGLGLNIGYAMQSHKFLGLTNRFSLKVSF
;
A
#
# COMPACT_ATOMS: atom_id res chain seq x y z
N MET A 1 -2.83 37.15 -23.53
CA MET A 1 -2.44 37.66 -22.21
C MET A 1 -3.56 37.72 -21.17
N LYS A 2 -4.83 38.04 -21.48
CA LYS A 2 -5.94 38.08 -20.49
C LYS A 2 -6.33 36.70 -19.89
N ASN A 3 -6.16 35.60 -20.61
CA ASN A 3 -6.51 34.27 -20.11
C ASN A 3 -5.43 33.68 -19.16
N VAL A 4 -4.17 33.98 -19.36
CA VAL A 4 -3.06 33.54 -18.50
C VAL A 4 -3.21 34.13 -17.09
N ASN A 5 -3.59 35.41 -16.98
CA ASN A 5 -3.82 36.04 -15.67
C ASN A 5 -5.00 35.42 -14.89
N LYS A 6 -6.04 34.93 -15.55
CA LYS A 6 -7.16 34.27 -14.86
C LYS A 6 -6.76 32.88 -14.29
N HIS A 7 -5.87 32.15 -14.97
CA HIS A 7 -5.38 30.88 -14.47
C HIS A 7 -4.41 31.06 -13.30
N ILE A 8 -3.55 32.07 -13.37
CA ILE A 8 -2.63 32.43 -12.25
C ILE A 8 -3.41 32.89 -11.01
N GLN A 9 -4.47 33.68 -11.18
CA GLN A 9 -5.33 34.08 -10.06
C GLN A 9 -6.08 32.92 -9.41
N LYS A 10 -6.53 31.95 -10.20
CA LYS A 10 -7.17 30.71 -9.67
C LYS A 10 -6.17 29.82 -8.92
N LEU A 11 -4.93 29.70 -9.42
CA LEU A 11 -3.84 29.00 -8.76
C LEU A 11 -3.47 29.66 -7.42
N LEU A 12 -3.37 30.99 -7.40
CA LEU A 12 -3.13 31.74 -6.15
C LEU A 12 -4.27 31.57 -5.15
N ALA A 13 -5.52 31.57 -5.60
CA ALA A 13 -6.68 31.36 -4.72
C ALA A 13 -6.71 29.95 -4.11
N VAL A 14 -6.36 28.91 -4.88
CA VAL A 14 -6.26 27.54 -4.36
C VAL A 14 -5.08 27.41 -3.39
N PHE A 15 -3.95 28.05 -3.68
CA PHE A 15 -2.79 28.06 -2.79
C PHE A 15 -3.06 28.79 -1.48
N VAL A 16 -3.77 29.93 -1.54
CA VAL A 16 -4.21 30.68 -0.34
C VAL A 16 -5.25 29.89 0.45
N LEU A 17 -6.15 29.16 -0.20
CA LEU A 17 -7.11 28.29 0.49
C LEU A 17 -6.43 27.11 1.20
N MET A 18 -5.44 26.50 0.57
CA MET A 18 -4.62 25.44 1.20
C MET A 18 -3.76 25.98 2.35
N ALA A 19 -3.21 27.18 2.21
CA ALA A 19 -2.46 27.84 3.27
C ALA A 19 -3.35 28.26 4.46
N ALA A 20 -4.60 28.66 4.21
CA ALA A 20 -5.55 29.02 5.26
C ALA A 20 -6.01 27.80 6.09
N VAL A 21 -6.09 26.62 5.50
CA VAL A 21 -6.38 25.36 6.20
C VAL A 21 -5.19 24.92 7.08
N ALA A 22 -3.96 25.27 6.70
CA ALA A 22 -2.74 24.95 7.45
C ALA A 22 -2.52 25.80 8.74
N VAL A 23 -3.28 26.89 8.94
CA VAL A 23 -3.13 27.82 10.07
C VAL A 23 -4.20 27.61 11.16
N SER A 24 -5.00 26.56 11.10
CA SER A 24 -5.93 26.24 12.18
C SER A 24 -5.13 25.81 13.42
N ASP A 25 -5.13 26.61 14.47
CA ASP A 25 -4.56 26.27 15.77
C ASP A 25 -5.09 24.90 16.21
N THR A 26 -4.20 23.93 16.27
CA THR A 26 -4.51 22.60 16.76
C THR A 26 -4.79 22.68 18.26
N ALA A 27 -6.04 22.52 18.64
CA ALA A 27 -6.36 22.12 20.01
C ALA A 27 -5.60 20.80 20.26
N HIS A 28 -4.57 20.84 21.10
CA HIS A 28 -3.82 19.66 21.52
C HIS A 28 -4.73 18.79 22.41
N ALA A 29 -5.63 18.04 21.80
CA ALA A 29 -6.16 16.86 22.44
C ALA A 29 -5.00 15.87 22.55
N GLN A 30 -4.78 15.26 23.70
CA GLN A 30 -3.80 14.19 23.87
C GLN A 30 -4.14 13.08 22.90
N VAL A 31 -3.44 13.00 21.76
CA VAL A 31 -3.63 11.96 20.76
C VAL A 31 -2.90 10.73 21.29
N ILE A 32 -3.69 9.76 21.78
CA ILE A 32 -3.13 8.46 22.16
C ILE A 32 -2.66 7.79 20.85
N SER A 33 -1.36 7.65 20.69
CA SER A 33 -0.80 6.89 19.57
C SER A 33 -1.26 5.44 19.65
N LYS A 34 -1.85 4.95 18.56
CA LYS A 34 -2.24 3.54 18.41
C LYS A 34 -1.25 2.76 17.58
N THR A 35 -0.06 3.31 17.35
CA THR A 35 1.00 2.69 16.56
C THR A 35 1.35 1.31 17.10
N GLY A 36 1.42 0.29 16.23
CA GLY A 36 1.74 -1.07 16.61
C GLY A 36 0.59 -1.86 17.25
N THR A 37 -0.66 -1.38 17.18
CA THR A 37 -1.83 -2.03 17.77
C THR A 37 -2.66 -2.85 16.77
N SER A 38 -2.27 -2.92 15.49
CA SER A 38 -2.94 -3.72 14.47
C SER A 38 -2.08 -4.89 14.00
N ALA A 39 -2.74 -5.96 13.58
CA ALA A 39 -2.14 -7.11 12.89
C ALA A 39 -1.89 -6.79 11.42
N ALA A 40 -1.25 -7.71 10.71
CA ALA A 40 -1.03 -7.66 9.27
C ALA A 40 -0.39 -6.34 8.78
N GLN A 41 0.58 -5.80 9.50
CA GLN A 41 1.27 -4.55 9.17
C GLN A 41 1.96 -4.57 7.81
N PHE A 42 2.28 -5.74 7.26
CA PHE A 42 2.83 -5.87 5.91
C PHE A 42 1.88 -5.32 4.83
N MET A 43 0.57 -5.21 5.13
CA MET A 43 -0.42 -4.62 4.25
C MET A 43 -0.24 -3.10 4.07
N ASN A 44 0.56 -2.44 4.91
CA ASN A 44 0.88 -1.02 4.80
C ASN A 44 2.14 -0.78 3.97
N ILE A 45 2.89 -1.83 3.58
CA ILE A 45 4.04 -1.69 2.69
C ILE A 45 3.56 -1.26 1.30
N PRO A 46 4.01 -0.11 0.78
CA PRO A 46 3.57 0.39 -0.52
C PRO A 46 3.83 -0.62 -1.65
N VAL A 47 2.90 -0.71 -2.60
CA VAL A 47 2.98 -1.55 -3.80
C VAL A 47 3.09 -0.66 -5.04
N GLY A 48 3.93 -1.03 -5.99
CA GLY A 48 4.12 -0.31 -7.26
C GLY A 48 5.26 0.71 -7.20
N THR A 49 6.20 0.59 -8.13
CA THR A 49 7.32 1.55 -8.26
C THR A 49 6.82 2.96 -8.53
N ARG A 50 5.77 3.11 -9.37
CA ARG A 50 5.16 4.41 -9.65
C ARG A 50 4.57 5.03 -8.38
N ALA A 51 3.83 4.26 -7.60
CA ALA A 51 3.23 4.72 -6.36
C ALA A 51 4.29 5.08 -5.31
N SER A 52 5.31 4.23 -5.18
CA SER A 52 6.42 4.48 -4.26
C SER A 52 7.22 5.72 -4.66
N GLY A 53 7.47 5.93 -5.97
CA GLY A 53 8.20 7.09 -6.48
C GLY A 53 7.50 8.42 -6.22
N VAL A 54 6.16 8.45 -6.19
CA VAL A 54 5.36 9.63 -5.83
C VAL A 54 5.01 9.70 -4.34
N GLY A 55 5.70 8.93 -3.49
CA GLY A 55 5.50 8.95 -2.04
C GLY A 55 4.15 8.42 -1.58
N GLY A 56 3.49 7.56 -2.37
CA GLY A 56 2.16 7.01 -2.05
C GLY A 56 0.98 7.93 -2.35
N ALA A 57 1.20 9.08 -3.00
CA ALA A 57 0.14 10.00 -3.44
C ALA A 57 -0.45 9.56 -4.78
N ILE A 58 -1.18 8.43 -4.85
CA ILE A 58 -1.59 7.81 -6.11
C ILE A 58 -3.07 7.44 -6.21
N THR A 59 -3.83 7.57 -5.14
CA THR A 59 -5.23 7.08 -5.06
C THR A 59 -6.12 7.57 -6.19
N ALA A 60 -5.92 8.81 -6.68
CA ALA A 60 -6.68 9.39 -7.77
C ALA A 60 -6.06 9.16 -9.16
N SER A 61 -4.80 8.69 -9.25
CA SER A 61 -4.05 8.64 -10.52
C SER A 61 -3.54 7.24 -10.90
N VAL A 62 -3.74 6.22 -10.05
CA VAL A 62 -3.39 4.84 -10.38
C VAL A 62 -4.20 4.35 -11.57
N ASN A 63 -3.52 3.69 -12.54
CA ASN A 63 -4.14 3.25 -13.80
C ASN A 63 -3.54 1.94 -14.33
N ASP A 64 -3.06 1.09 -13.43
CA ASP A 64 -2.47 -0.21 -13.75
C ASP A 64 -2.89 -1.28 -12.73
N ALA A 65 -2.26 -2.46 -12.77
CA ALA A 65 -2.57 -3.57 -11.87
C ALA A 65 -2.41 -3.24 -10.38
N THR A 66 -1.61 -2.24 -10.02
CA THR A 66 -1.45 -1.81 -8.62
C THR A 66 -2.69 -1.10 -8.07
N ALA A 67 -3.67 -0.78 -8.94
CA ALA A 67 -4.99 -0.29 -8.52
C ALA A 67 -5.71 -1.25 -7.57
N MET A 68 -5.47 -2.57 -7.68
CA MET A 68 -6.01 -3.57 -6.74
C MET A 68 -5.58 -3.32 -5.30
N TYR A 69 -4.41 -2.71 -5.11
CA TYR A 69 -3.90 -2.32 -3.80
C TYR A 69 -4.31 -0.87 -3.46
N TRP A 70 -4.12 0.11 -4.38
CA TRP A 70 -4.24 1.54 -4.08
C TRP A 70 -5.66 2.08 -4.17
N ASN A 71 -6.46 1.64 -5.12
CA ASN A 71 -7.85 2.06 -5.30
C ASN A 71 -8.57 1.08 -6.23
N PRO A 72 -9.32 0.14 -5.70
CA PRO A 72 -10.03 -0.85 -6.52
C PRO A 72 -10.88 -0.24 -7.64
N GLY A 73 -11.51 0.94 -7.41
CA GLY A 73 -12.32 1.63 -8.42
C GLY A 73 -11.53 2.06 -9.66
N ALA A 74 -10.25 2.37 -9.49
CA ALA A 74 -9.37 2.78 -10.58
C ALA A 74 -9.06 1.63 -11.56
N LEU A 75 -9.21 0.37 -11.13
CA LEU A 75 -9.02 -0.80 -11.99
C LEU A 75 -9.95 -0.78 -13.20
N ALA A 76 -11.13 -0.16 -13.11
CA ALA A 76 -12.06 0.02 -14.23
C ALA A 76 -11.46 0.79 -15.42
N SER A 77 -10.42 1.59 -15.19
CA SER A 77 -9.72 2.34 -16.24
C SER A 77 -8.76 1.49 -17.06
N VAL A 78 -8.35 0.33 -16.56
CA VAL A 78 -7.41 -0.57 -17.23
C VAL A 78 -8.16 -1.34 -18.34
N ARG A 79 -7.77 -1.09 -19.59
CA ARG A 79 -8.46 -1.63 -20.78
C ARG A 79 -7.71 -2.78 -21.45
N THR A 80 -6.46 -3.03 -21.08
CA THR A 80 -5.62 -4.11 -21.60
C THR A 80 -5.43 -5.18 -20.53
N ARG A 81 -5.20 -6.40 -20.95
CA ARG A 81 -4.74 -7.44 -20.02
C ARG A 81 -3.35 -7.06 -19.54
N GLN A 82 -3.12 -7.21 -18.26
CA GLN A 82 -1.84 -6.85 -17.65
C GLN A 82 -1.39 -7.93 -16.68
N VAL A 83 -0.08 -8.16 -16.66
CA VAL A 83 0.63 -8.85 -15.59
C VAL A 83 1.65 -7.89 -15.01
N HIS A 84 1.61 -7.70 -13.71
CA HIS A 84 2.55 -6.85 -12.97
C HIS A 84 3.27 -7.70 -11.94
N ILE A 85 4.59 -7.60 -11.93
CA ILE A 85 5.47 -8.29 -10.98
C ILE A 85 6.35 -7.24 -10.34
N GLU A 86 6.49 -7.31 -9.04
CA GLU A 86 7.30 -6.39 -8.26
C GLU A 86 8.08 -7.11 -7.18
N HIS A 87 9.31 -6.66 -6.99
CA HIS A 87 10.21 -7.07 -5.93
C HIS A 87 10.76 -5.86 -5.20
N SER A 88 10.76 -5.91 -3.88
CA SER A 88 11.34 -4.89 -3.03
C SER A 88 12.19 -5.54 -1.93
N GLU A 89 13.44 -5.12 -1.86
CA GLU A 89 14.28 -5.35 -0.70
C GLU A 89 13.78 -4.43 0.43
N TRP A 90 13.30 -5.06 1.50
CA TRP A 90 12.79 -4.37 2.66
C TRP A 90 13.84 -4.40 3.77
N PHE A 91 13.54 -3.82 4.91
CA PHE A 91 14.48 -3.78 6.04
C PHE A 91 14.71 -5.17 6.63
N ALA A 92 15.86 -5.35 7.30
CA ALA A 92 16.24 -6.58 8.02
C ALA A 92 16.16 -7.85 7.13
N ASP A 93 16.63 -7.73 5.90
CA ASP A 93 16.66 -8.82 4.91
C ASP A 93 15.26 -9.39 4.56
N LEU A 94 14.19 -8.64 4.89
CA LEU A 94 12.84 -8.97 4.45
C LEU A 94 12.68 -8.66 2.97
N ARG A 95 11.88 -9.48 2.30
CA ARG A 95 11.53 -9.31 0.89
C ARG A 95 10.03 -9.12 0.75
N HIS A 96 9.63 -8.02 0.15
CA HIS A 96 8.24 -7.76 -0.20
C HIS A 96 8.04 -7.95 -1.71
N ASN A 97 7.08 -8.79 -2.08
CA ASN A 97 6.76 -9.08 -3.47
C ASN A 97 5.28 -8.82 -3.74
N PHE A 98 4.99 -8.35 -4.95
CA PHE A 98 3.62 -8.20 -5.42
C PHE A 98 3.48 -8.76 -6.83
N VAL A 99 2.42 -9.53 -7.06
CA VAL A 99 2.01 -10.01 -8.37
C VAL A 99 0.55 -9.63 -8.59
N GLY A 100 0.26 -9.00 -9.73
CA GLY A 100 -1.08 -8.61 -10.11
C GLY A 100 -1.41 -9.04 -11.55
N ILE A 101 -2.60 -9.58 -11.76
CA ILE A 101 -3.13 -9.94 -13.07
C ILE A 101 -4.44 -9.18 -13.26
N VAL A 102 -4.57 -8.49 -14.39
CA VAL A 102 -5.76 -7.71 -14.74
C VAL A 102 -6.37 -8.25 -16.04
N LEU A 103 -7.66 -8.50 -15.99
CA LEU A 103 -8.45 -9.05 -17.09
C LEU A 103 -9.69 -8.18 -17.34
N PRO A 104 -9.68 -7.30 -18.34
CA PRO A 104 -10.88 -6.62 -18.79
C PRO A 104 -11.94 -7.62 -19.29
N VAL A 105 -13.18 -7.45 -18.83
CA VAL A 105 -14.29 -8.34 -19.15
C VAL A 105 -15.20 -7.69 -20.17
N GLN A 106 -15.70 -8.50 -21.13
CA GLN A 106 -16.72 -8.01 -22.06
C GLN A 106 -17.98 -7.60 -21.29
N GLY A 107 -18.48 -6.39 -21.55
CA GLY A 107 -19.59 -5.82 -20.80
C GLY A 107 -19.22 -4.66 -19.88
N GLY A 108 -17.95 -4.27 -19.80
CA GLY A 108 -17.51 -3.00 -19.22
C GLY A 108 -16.90 -3.06 -17.81
N GLY A 109 -16.72 -4.25 -17.24
CA GLY A 109 -16.00 -4.43 -15.97
C GLY A 109 -14.56 -4.90 -16.15
N THR A 110 -13.78 -4.85 -15.09
CA THR A 110 -12.41 -5.37 -15.05
C THR A 110 -12.23 -6.23 -13.79
N LEU A 111 -11.73 -7.45 -13.99
CA LEU A 111 -11.35 -8.36 -12.92
C LEU A 111 -9.85 -8.24 -12.66
N GLY A 112 -9.47 -8.38 -11.40
CA GLY A 112 -8.09 -8.42 -10.97
C GLY A 112 -7.83 -9.52 -9.96
N PHE A 113 -6.63 -10.12 -10.03
CA PHE A 113 -6.13 -11.09 -9.07
C PHE A 113 -4.78 -10.60 -8.57
N SER A 114 -4.59 -10.57 -7.27
CA SER A 114 -3.35 -10.06 -6.66
C SER A 114 -2.85 -10.96 -5.55
N VAL A 115 -1.53 -11.00 -5.42
CA VAL A 115 -0.83 -11.62 -4.29
C VAL A 115 0.23 -10.64 -3.82
N ALA A 116 0.18 -10.26 -2.55
CA ALA A 116 1.24 -9.55 -1.86
C ALA A 116 1.86 -10.48 -0.82
N SER A 117 3.18 -10.48 -0.69
CA SER A 117 3.87 -11.32 0.30
C SER A 117 5.04 -10.59 0.93
N LEU A 118 5.25 -10.84 2.21
CA LEU A 118 6.44 -10.45 2.97
C LEU A 118 7.09 -11.72 3.51
N THR A 119 8.35 -11.94 3.19
CA THR A 119 9.10 -13.15 3.55
C THR A 119 10.47 -12.79 4.10
N MET A 120 11.02 -13.65 4.93
CA MET A 120 12.40 -13.59 5.42
C MET A 120 13.14 -14.89 5.09
N ASP A 121 14.45 -14.86 5.19
CA ASP A 121 15.25 -16.08 5.17
C ASP A 121 15.09 -16.85 6.49
N ASP A 122 15.20 -18.17 6.42
CA ASP A 122 15.13 -19.00 7.61
C ASP A 122 16.28 -18.71 8.56
N MET A 123 15.98 -18.62 9.84
CA MET A 123 16.93 -18.39 10.92
C MET A 123 17.11 -19.67 11.74
N GLU A 124 18.33 -19.88 12.23
CA GLU A 124 18.58 -21.02 13.11
C GLU A 124 18.08 -20.74 14.54
N GLU A 125 17.37 -21.69 15.10
CA GLU A 125 16.94 -21.62 16.49
C GLU A 125 18.13 -21.72 17.43
N THR A 126 18.20 -20.83 18.41
CA THR A 126 19.17 -20.88 19.52
C THR A 126 18.42 -21.02 20.83
N THR A 127 19.03 -21.77 21.78
CA THR A 127 18.54 -21.91 23.15
C THR A 127 19.63 -21.49 24.15
N PHE A 128 19.25 -21.41 25.44
CA PHE A 128 20.23 -21.11 26.49
C PHE A 128 21.33 -22.17 26.56
N GLU A 129 20.98 -23.44 26.32
CA GLU A 129 21.94 -24.55 26.32
C GLU A 129 22.70 -24.69 25.01
N GLN A 130 22.13 -24.27 23.88
CA GLN A 130 22.68 -24.37 22.52
C GLN A 130 22.76 -23.01 21.86
N GLN A 131 23.63 -22.15 22.36
CA GLN A 131 23.78 -20.76 21.88
C GLN A 131 24.33 -20.67 20.46
N ASN A 132 24.99 -21.71 19.95
CA ASN A 132 25.56 -21.79 18.60
C ASN A 132 24.59 -22.39 17.58
N GLY A 133 23.33 -22.66 17.97
CA GLY A 133 22.30 -23.24 17.15
C GLY A 133 21.89 -24.63 17.58
N THR A 134 20.61 -24.96 17.36
CA THR A 134 20.02 -26.28 17.62
C THR A 134 20.00 -27.18 16.37
N GLY A 135 20.38 -26.64 15.22
CA GLY A 135 20.21 -27.27 13.91
C GLY A 135 18.78 -27.21 13.38
N ARG A 136 17.83 -26.59 14.12
CA ARG A 136 16.46 -26.38 13.63
C ARG A 136 16.33 -24.98 13.05
N MET A 137 15.66 -24.89 11.89
CA MET A 137 15.41 -23.62 11.21
C MET A 137 13.97 -23.17 11.44
N PHE A 138 13.75 -21.86 11.56
CA PHE A 138 12.42 -21.25 11.58
C PHE A 138 12.38 -20.02 10.69
N GLY A 139 11.18 -19.69 10.20
CA GLY A 139 10.95 -18.52 9.40
C GLY A 139 9.61 -17.86 9.73
N ALA A 140 9.45 -16.65 9.21
CA ALA A 140 8.17 -15.94 9.23
C ALA A 140 7.80 -15.52 7.83
N TYR A 141 6.53 -15.61 7.51
CA TYR A 141 5.98 -15.13 6.25
C TYR A 141 4.54 -14.64 6.41
N SER A 142 4.23 -13.65 5.61
CA SER A 142 2.88 -13.10 5.53
C SER A 142 2.47 -12.98 4.07
N TYR A 143 1.22 -13.28 3.75
CA TYR A 143 0.69 -13.06 2.40
C TYR A 143 -0.76 -12.62 2.41
N ALA A 144 -1.15 -11.90 1.37
CA ALA A 144 -2.52 -11.57 1.08
C ALA A 144 -2.85 -11.91 -0.37
N VAL A 145 -3.94 -12.68 -0.56
CA VAL A 145 -4.46 -13.02 -1.89
C VAL A 145 -5.77 -12.30 -2.09
N GLY A 146 -5.89 -11.52 -3.16
CA GLY A 146 -7.04 -10.67 -3.42
C GLY A 146 -7.70 -10.94 -4.78
N VAL A 147 -9.02 -10.79 -4.82
CA VAL A 147 -9.82 -10.73 -6.04
C VAL A 147 -10.54 -9.40 -6.06
N THR A 148 -10.37 -8.66 -7.15
CA THR A 148 -10.91 -7.32 -7.34
C THR A 148 -11.86 -7.31 -8.52
N TYR A 149 -12.97 -6.59 -8.38
CA TYR A 149 -13.84 -6.24 -9.50
C TYR A 149 -14.12 -4.74 -9.50
N ALA A 150 -14.06 -4.14 -10.69
CA ALA A 150 -14.35 -2.73 -10.86
C ALA A 150 -15.10 -2.47 -12.17
N GLN A 151 -15.94 -1.42 -12.18
CA GLN A 151 -16.66 -0.98 -13.37
C GLN A 151 -16.97 0.50 -13.31
N TYR A 152 -17.19 1.09 -14.48
CA TYR A 152 -17.77 2.42 -14.59
C TYR A 152 -19.28 2.34 -14.38
N LEU A 153 -19.80 3.10 -13.41
CA LEU A 153 -21.25 3.30 -13.22
C LEU A 153 -21.76 4.46 -14.09
N LEU A 154 -20.93 5.49 -14.22
CA LEU A 154 -21.12 6.62 -15.12
C LEU A 154 -19.84 6.79 -15.93
N ARG A 155 -19.90 7.61 -16.97
CA ARG A 155 -18.74 7.84 -17.84
C ARG A 155 -17.53 8.38 -17.07
N GLU A 156 -17.77 9.19 -16.06
CA GLU A 156 -16.78 9.88 -15.24
C GLU A 156 -16.56 9.22 -13.87
N PHE A 157 -17.42 8.24 -13.47
CA PHE A 157 -17.41 7.66 -12.14
C PHE A 157 -17.29 6.14 -12.19
N ALA A 158 -16.25 5.63 -11.55
CA ALA A 158 -16.04 4.20 -11.39
C ALA A 158 -16.01 3.79 -9.92
N ILE A 159 -16.46 2.56 -9.66
CA ILE A 159 -16.42 1.91 -8.36
C ILE A 159 -15.78 0.54 -8.49
N GLY A 160 -15.11 0.09 -7.45
CA GLY A 160 -14.55 -1.26 -7.36
C GLY A 160 -14.45 -1.73 -5.93
N GLY A 161 -14.32 -3.04 -5.79
CA GLY A 161 -14.12 -3.69 -4.51
C GLY A 161 -13.16 -4.86 -4.62
N THR A 162 -12.43 -5.11 -3.56
CA THR A 162 -11.52 -6.25 -3.39
C THR A 162 -11.95 -7.08 -2.21
N VAL A 163 -12.01 -8.39 -2.37
CA VAL A 163 -12.05 -9.35 -1.28
C VAL A 163 -10.68 -9.98 -1.19
N LYS A 164 -10.08 -10.01 0.00
CA LYS A 164 -8.76 -10.59 0.20
C LYS A 164 -8.72 -11.48 1.44
N TYR A 165 -7.94 -12.55 1.33
CA TYR A 165 -7.57 -13.41 2.44
C TYR A 165 -6.15 -13.07 2.85
N ILE A 166 -5.96 -12.82 4.14
CA ILE A 166 -4.68 -12.45 4.77
C ILE A 166 -4.25 -13.62 5.64
N HIS A 167 -2.97 -13.96 5.58
CA HIS A 167 -2.36 -14.99 6.40
C HIS A 167 -0.99 -14.54 6.88
N GLU A 168 -0.73 -14.75 8.15
CA GLU A 168 0.58 -14.51 8.78
C GLU A 168 0.99 -15.76 9.52
N GLN A 169 2.26 -16.13 9.41
CA GLN A 169 2.83 -17.26 10.12
C GLN A 169 4.21 -16.89 10.68
N ILE A 170 4.43 -17.29 11.91
CA ILE A 170 5.73 -17.26 12.58
C ILE A 170 5.96 -18.67 13.13
N TRP A 171 6.97 -19.33 12.57
CA TRP A 171 7.28 -20.73 12.88
C TRP A 171 6.04 -21.64 12.78
N ASN A 172 5.53 -22.17 13.94
CA ASN A 172 4.37 -23.09 13.99
C ASN A 172 3.08 -22.41 14.44
N SER A 173 3.09 -21.09 14.54
CA SER A 173 1.91 -20.31 14.93
C SER A 173 1.48 -19.43 13.77
N SER A 174 0.18 -19.36 13.52
CA SER A 174 -0.38 -18.61 12.38
C SER A 174 -1.66 -17.90 12.74
N SER A 175 -1.97 -16.88 11.97
CA SER A 175 -3.25 -16.19 11.98
C SER A 175 -3.77 -16.02 10.56
N GLY A 176 -5.08 -15.87 10.39
CA GLY A 176 -5.66 -15.62 9.08
C GLY A 176 -7.07 -15.10 9.16
N GLY A 177 -7.48 -14.33 8.15
CA GLY A 177 -8.79 -13.72 8.10
C GLY A 177 -9.08 -13.07 6.76
N PHE A 178 -10.33 -12.65 6.59
CA PHE A 178 -10.79 -11.95 5.39
C PHE A 178 -10.86 -10.44 5.62
N ALA A 179 -10.54 -9.69 4.56
CA ALA A 179 -10.70 -8.25 4.51
C ALA A 179 -11.31 -7.82 3.17
N PHE A 180 -11.89 -6.62 3.20
CA PHE A 180 -12.55 -5.99 2.08
C PHE A 180 -11.97 -4.60 1.85
N ASP A 181 -11.75 -4.25 0.59
CA ASP A 181 -11.42 -2.89 0.18
C ASP A 181 -12.51 -2.37 -0.74
N LEU A 182 -12.80 -1.09 -0.64
CA LEU A 182 -13.68 -0.36 -1.53
C LEU A 182 -12.94 0.84 -2.09
N GLY A 183 -13.18 1.15 -3.35
CA GLY A 183 -12.57 2.30 -3.97
C GLY A 183 -13.44 2.92 -5.04
N THR A 184 -13.29 4.21 -5.24
CA THR A 184 -13.98 4.98 -6.26
C THR A 184 -13.04 5.95 -6.94
N THR A 185 -13.28 6.24 -8.21
CA THR A 185 -12.61 7.30 -8.96
C THR A 185 -13.63 8.18 -9.65
N TYR A 186 -13.34 9.47 -9.66
CA TYR A 186 -14.17 10.46 -10.35
C TYR A 186 -13.29 11.39 -11.19
N VAL A 187 -13.55 11.42 -12.48
CA VAL A 187 -12.96 12.38 -13.43
C VAL A 187 -13.83 13.62 -13.43
N THR A 188 -13.29 14.73 -12.96
CA THR A 188 -14.08 15.96 -12.82
C THR A 188 -14.28 16.66 -14.16
N PRO A 189 -15.28 17.59 -14.28
CA PRO A 189 -15.41 18.46 -15.43
C PRO A 189 -14.26 19.47 -15.61
N PHE A 190 -13.40 19.60 -14.61
CA PHE A 190 -12.23 20.47 -14.67
C PHE A 190 -11.09 19.73 -15.36
N ASP A 191 -10.47 20.37 -16.34
CA ASP A 191 -9.45 19.73 -17.16
C ASP A 191 -8.28 19.18 -16.32
N GLY A 192 -8.01 17.89 -16.51
CA GLY A 192 -6.92 17.16 -15.84
C GLY A 192 -7.12 16.85 -14.36
N VAL A 193 -8.26 17.21 -13.75
CA VAL A 193 -8.50 16.98 -12.31
C VAL A 193 -9.27 15.69 -12.07
N ARG A 194 -8.74 14.85 -11.20
CA ARG A 194 -9.32 13.55 -10.78
C ARG A 194 -9.34 13.43 -9.28
N PHE A 195 -10.38 12.79 -8.76
CA PHE A 195 -10.52 12.41 -7.36
C PHE A 195 -10.55 10.89 -7.21
N GLY A 196 -10.03 10.41 -6.12
CA GLY A 196 -10.12 9.02 -5.72
C GLY A 196 -10.40 8.90 -4.24
N VAL A 197 -11.18 7.91 -3.85
CA VAL A 197 -11.43 7.57 -2.45
C VAL A 197 -11.26 6.07 -2.28
N ARG A 198 -10.60 5.68 -1.20
CA ARG A 198 -10.39 4.28 -0.83
C ARG A 198 -10.65 4.07 0.65
N ILE A 199 -11.32 2.96 0.96
CA ILE A 199 -11.34 2.35 2.28
C ILE A 199 -10.68 0.98 2.13
N ALA A 200 -9.64 0.71 2.89
CA ALA A 200 -8.90 -0.54 2.78
C ALA A 200 -8.81 -1.27 4.11
N ASN A 201 -8.67 -2.60 4.03
CA ASN A 201 -8.45 -3.49 5.15
C ASN A 201 -9.62 -3.52 6.15
N PHE A 202 -10.86 -3.30 5.70
CA PHE A 202 -12.04 -3.53 6.53
C PHE A 202 -12.27 -5.04 6.66
N GLY A 203 -12.12 -5.63 7.84
CA GLY A 203 -12.22 -7.08 7.97
C GLY A 203 -12.22 -7.60 9.38
N GLN A 204 -11.97 -8.89 9.48
CA GLN A 204 -11.95 -9.63 10.74
C GLN A 204 -10.71 -9.29 11.55
N LYS A 205 -10.84 -9.36 12.88
CA LYS A 205 -9.67 -9.36 13.75
C LYS A 205 -8.86 -10.63 13.55
N LEU A 206 -7.56 -10.53 13.66
CA LEU A 206 -6.65 -11.65 13.57
C LEU A 206 -6.20 -12.08 14.98
N ASN A 207 -6.17 -13.40 15.17
CA ASN A 207 -5.71 -14.03 16.39
C ASN A 207 -4.64 -15.07 16.03
N MET A 208 -3.46 -14.96 16.65
CA MET A 208 -2.38 -15.91 16.43
C MET A 208 -2.65 -17.20 17.19
N THR A 209 -2.62 -18.33 16.51
CA THR A 209 -2.83 -19.66 17.10
C THR A 209 -1.78 -20.64 16.59
N GLY A 210 -1.38 -21.61 17.41
CA GLY A 210 -0.41 -22.61 17.00
C GLY A 210 0.11 -23.43 18.17
N ARG A 211 0.93 -24.43 17.84
CA ARG A 211 1.47 -25.34 18.87
C ARG A 211 2.53 -24.69 19.74
N ASP A 212 3.18 -23.61 19.30
CA ASP A 212 4.18 -22.89 20.07
C ASP A 212 3.57 -22.13 21.27
N LEU A 213 2.24 -22.01 21.27
CA LEU A 213 1.47 -21.47 22.42
C LEU A 213 1.11 -22.52 23.46
N ASN A 214 1.39 -23.81 23.21
CA ASN A 214 1.17 -24.86 24.19
C ASN A 214 2.30 -24.85 25.22
N VAL A 215 1.91 -24.81 26.49
CA VAL A 215 2.83 -24.77 27.63
C VAL A 215 2.42 -25.81 28.65
N PRO A 216 3.38 -26.45 29.34
CA PRO A 216 3.04 -27.27 30.51
C PRO A 216 2.60 -26.35 31.65
N VAL A 217 1.52 -26.68 32.31
CA VAL A 217 0.96 -25.92 33.45
C VAL A 217 0.87 -26.84 34.66
N ASP A 218 1.46 -26.40 35.76
CA ASP A 218 1.21 -26.97 37.08
C ASP A 218 0.09 -26.20 37.77
N ILE A 219 -1.06 -26.84 37.98
CA ILE A 219 -2.23 -26.19 38.58
C ILE A 219 -2.06 -25.98 40.08
N ASP A 220 -1.26 -26.83 40.76
CA ASP A 220 -1.01 -26.71 42.18
C ASP A 220 0.50 -27.02 42.50
N PRO A 221 1.38 -26.01 42.34
CA PRO A 221 2.82 -26.17 42.55
C PRO A 221 3.23 -26.58 43.98
N ASN A 222 2.27 -26.45 44.92
CA ASN A 222 2.52 -26.83 46.35
C ASN A 222 2.07 -28.25 46.67
N ALA A 223 1.34 -28.92 45.81
CA ALA A 223 0.94 -30.32 46.02
C ALA A 223 2.01 -31.29 45.56
N THR A 224 2.33 -32.25 46.40
CA THR A 224 3.24 -33.35 46.06
C THR A 224 2.48 -34.50 45.41
N GLY A 225 2.95 -34.99 44.22
CA GLY A 225 2.36 -36.11 43.51
C GLY A 225 1.32 -35.75 42.44
N ASN A 226 1.06 -34.47 42.20
CA ASN A 226 0.27 -34.01 41.07
C ASN A 226 1.08 -34.05 39.74
N ASN A 227 0.38 -33.94 38.60
CA ASN A 227 1.03 -33.86 37.32
C ASN A 227 1.43 -32.39 37.03
N PRO A 228 2.76 -32.02 37.02
CA PRO A 228 3.20 -30.66 36.74
C PRO A 228 3.17 -30.30 35.24
N ASN A 229 2.83 -31.26 34.38
CA ASN A 229 2.85 -31.10 32.91
C ASN A 229 1.44 -31.24 32.30
N ILE A 230 0.43 -30.62 32.90
CA ILE A 230 -0.90 -30.56 32.30
C ILE A 230 -0.82 -29.66 31.05
N PRO A 231 -1.30 -30.12 29.87
CA PRO A 231 -1.28 -29.26 28.67
C PRO A 231 -2.14 -28.03 28.90
N GLY A 232 -1.51 -26.86 28.89
CA GLY A 232 -2.15 -25.55 28.87
C GLY A 232 -1.88 -24.87 27.54
N ARG A 233 -2.61 -23.79 27.24
CA ARG A 233 -2.41 -22.96 26.06
C ARG A 233 -2.40 -21.51 26.46
N LEU A 234 -1.38 -20.77 26.00
CA LEU A 234 -1.35 -19.32 26.09
C LEU A 234 -2.44 -18.72 25.19
N GLU A 235 -3.26 -17.85 25.75
CA GLU A 235 -4.25 -17.10 25.01
C GLU A 235 -3.62 -15.86 24.38
N THR A 236 -3.81 -15.67 23.09
CA THR A 236 -3.41 -14.48 22.36
C THR A 236 -4.61 -13.55 22.20
N LYS A 237 -4.36 -12.26 22.12
CA LYS A 237 -5.40 -11.25 21.90
C LYS A 237 -5.76 -11.15 20.43
N ASP A 238 -6.98 -10.72 20.17
CA ASP A 238 -7.45 -10.33 18.85
C ASP A 238 -6.94 -8.93 18.50
N PHE A 239 -6.34 -8.78 17.31
CA PHE A 239 -5.88 -7.50 16.79
C PHE A 239 -6.67 -7.11 15.54
N ASP A 240 -7.05 -5.84 15.47
CA ASP A 240 -7.71 -5.28 14.28
C ASP A 240 -6.73 -5.25 13.10
N LEU A 241 -7.27 -5.30 11.87
CA LEU A 241 -6.50 -5.02 10.66
C LEU A 241 -6.20 -3.52 10.56
N PRO A 242 -5.14 -3.11 9.82
CA PRO A 242 -4.78 -1.70 9.64
C PRO A 242 -5.77 -1.01 8.69
N LEU A 243 -6.97 -0.73 9.20
CA LEU A 243 -8.02 -0.03 8.45
C LEU A 243 -7.53 1.35 8.02
N MET A 244 -7.71 1.68 6.75
CA MET A 244 -7.23 2.93 6.18
C MET A 244 -8.31 3.60 5.32
N LEU A 245 -8.57 4.87 5.59
CA LEU A 245 -9.30 5.76 4.69
C LEU A 245 -8.30 6.66 3.97
N GLN A 246 -8.42 6.74 2.65
CA GLN A 246 -7.55 7.57 1.81
C GLN A 246 -8.38 8.35 0.80
N VAL A 247 -8.10 9.65 0.69
CA VAL A 247 -8.74 10.56 -0.27
C VAL A 247 -7.66 11.22 -1.08
N GLY A 248 -7.69 11.02 -2.39
CA GLY A 248 -6.67 11.49 -3.31
C GLY A 248 -7.21 12.52 -4.30
N LEU A 249 -6.34 13.45 -4.66
CA LEU A 249 -6.48 14.42 -5.72
C LEU A 249 -5.30 14.31 -6.67
N ALA A 250 -5.55 14.25 -7.97
CA ALA A 250 -4.53 14.34 -9.00
C ALA A 250 -4.91 15.40 -10.02
N TRP A 251 -3.93 16.16 -10.45
CA TRP A 251 -4.10 17.20 -11.46
C TRP A 251 -2.99 17.17 -12.51
N ASP A 252 -3.38 16.97 -13.77
CA ASP A 252 -2.47 17.11 -14.91
C ASP A 252 -2.36 18.60 -15.26
N GLY A 253 -1.49 19.32 -14.52
CA GLY A 253 -1.36 20.77 -14.61
C GLY A 253 -0.78 21.26 -15.94
N TYR A 254 -0.03 20.42 -16.63
CA TYR A 254 0.48 20.67 -17.96
C TYR A 254 0.49 19.38 -18.78
N LYS A 255 -0.06 19.45 -19.98
CA LYS A 255 -0.08 18.34 -20.94
C LYS A 255 0.17 18.82 -22.34
N SER A 256 1.21 18.28 -22.98
CA SER A 256 1.55 18.44 -24.39
C SER A 256 1.98 17.08 -24.95
N GLU A 257 2.24 16.98 -26.25
CA GLU A 257 2.82 15.77 -26.86
C GLU A 257 4.18 15.40 -26.29
N ALA A 258 4.96 16.40 -25.87
CA ALA A 258 6.31 16.18 -25.37
C ALA A 258 6.37 15.90 -23.86
N ILE A 259 5.49 16.51 -23.05
CA ILE A 259 5.57 16.47 -21.59
C ILE A 259 4.18 16.47 -20.97
N ARG A 260 3.97 15.60 -19.97
CA ARG A 260 2.86 15.68 -19.01
C ARG A 260 3.41 15.87 -17.61
N ALA A 261 2.90 16.87 -16.90
CA ALA A 261 3.23 17.13 -15.49
C ALA A 261 1.98 16.91 -14.64
N THR A 262 2.04 15.95 -13.73
CA THR A 262 0.96 15.59 -12.80
C THR A 262 1.38 15.87 -11.37
N ILE A 263 0.58 16.64 -10.65
CA ILE A 263 0.70 16.86 -9.20
C ILE A 263 -0.36 16.03 -8.51
N MET A 264 0.02 15.38 -7.42
CA MET A 264 -0.84 14.46 -6.67
C MET A 264 -0.76 14.79 -5.18
N ALA A 265 -1.88 14.67 -4.48
CA ALA A 265 -1.95 14.82 -3.03
C ALA A 265 -3.00 13.86 -2.48
N ASP A 266 -2.62 13.07 -1.48
CA ASP A 266 -3.49 12.12 -0.81
C ASP A 266 -3.52 12.44 0.70
N GLY A 267 -4.72 12.58 1.26
CA GLY A 267 -4.95 12.62 2.70
C GLY A 267 -5.25 11.22 3.20
N ILE A 268 -4.53 10.78 4.22
CA ILE A 268 -4.61 9.44 4.77
C ILE A 268 -5.01 9.48 6.24
N SER A 269 -5.99 8.64 6.61
CA SER A 269 -6.46 8.46 7.98
C SER A 269 -6.41 6.96 8.32
N PRO A 270 -5.29 6.46 8.87
CA PRO A 270 -5.17 5.10 9.34
C PRO A 270 -5.85 4.92 10.71
N SER A 271 -6.29 3.71 11.04
CA SER A 271 -6.88 3.40 12.35
C SER A 271 -5.85 3.26 13.47
N ASP A 272 -4.59 2.98 13.10
CA ASP A 272 -3.49 2.66 14.00
C ASP A 272 -2.38 3.71 14.02
N ASN A 273 -2.60 4.87 13.39
CA ASN A 273 -1.66 6.00 13.42
C ASN A 273 -2.42 7.34 13.29
N ASN A 274 -1.69 8.45 13.44
CA ASN A 274 -2.20 9.78 13.18
C ASN A 274 -2.40 10.02 11.67
N GLN A 275 -3.24 11.00 11.35
CA GLN A 275 -3.51 11.42 9.97
C GLN A 275 -2.28 12.10 9.38
N TYR A 276 -2.08 11.88 8.07
CA TYR A 276 -0.98 12.49 7.33
C TYR A 276 -1.36 12.74 5.87
N VAL A 277 -0.49 13.45 5.17
CA VAL A 277 -0.65 13.78 3.76
C VAL A 277 0.56 13.30 2.98
N ASN A 278 0.31 12.68 1.83
CA ASN A 278 1.35 12.39 0.85
C ASN A 278 1.24 13.38 -0.32
N VAL A 279 2.36 13.83 -0.84
CA VAL A 279 2.42 14.70 -2.03
C VAL A 279 3.39 14.11 -3.03
N GLY A 280 2.99 14.10 -4.30
CA GLY A 280 3.78 13.55 -5.39
C GLY A 280 3.77 14.41 -6.63
N LEU A 281 4.86 14.33 -7.39
CA LEU A 281 5.05 14.93 -8.71
C LEU A 281 5.49 13.84 -9.68
N GLU A 282 4.88 13.80 -10.86
CA GLU A 282 5.30 12.95 -11.98
C GLU A 282 5.47 13.80 -13.22
N LEU A 283 6.61 13.67 -13.87
CA LEU A 283 6.90 14.25 -15.18
C LEU A 283 7.10 13.12 -16.18
N ALA A 284 6.16 12.94 -17.10
CA ALA A 284 6.24 11.99 -18.19
C ALA A 284 6.61 12.70 -19.49
N PHE A 285 7.43 12.04 -20.30
CA PHE A 285 8.07 12.62 -21.50
C PHE A 285 7.77 11.77 -22.73
N PHE A 286 7.72 12.44 -23.90
CA PHE A 286 7.62 11.85 -25.24
C PHE A 286 6.48 10.82 -25.35
N ASP A 287 5.26 11.31 -25.14
CA ASP A 287 4.05 10.47 -25.17
C ASP A 287 4.13 9.26 -24.21
N GLU A 288 4.59 9.55 -22.98
CA GLU A 288 4.75 8.56 -21.92
C GLU A 288 5.79 7.45 -22.22
N LEU A 289 6.83 7.76 -22.98
CA LEU A 289 7.94 6.84 -23.18
C LEU A 289 8.69 6.56 -21.87
N PHE A 290 8.93 7.60 -21.07
CA PHE A 290 9.49 7.48 -19.73
C PHE A 290 8.97 8.57 -18.79
N ALA A 291 9.06 8.34 -17.49
CA ALA A 291 8.78 9.36 -16.49
C ALA A 291 9.78 9.35 -15.36
N VAL A 292 9.91 10.52 -14.72
CA VAL A 292 10.59 10.69 -13.44
C VAL A 292 9.60 11.14 -12.39
N GLN A 293 9.84 10.75 -11.15
CA GLN A 293 8.91 10.93 -10.04
C GLN A 293 9.64 11.40 -8.81
N ALA A 294 8.97 12.23 -8.02
CA ALA A 294 9.41 12.64 -6.70
C ALA A 294 8.20 12.70 -5.77
N GLY A 295 8.39 12.32 -4.52
CA GLY A 295 7.32 12.30 -3.52
C GLY A 295 7.79 12.64 -2.12
N LEU A 296 6.90 13.24 -1.37
CA LEU A 296 7.05 13.54 0.05
C LEU A 296 5.95 12.80 0.82
N PRO A 297 6.26 11.62 1.36
CA PRO A 297 5.32 10.84 2.14
C PRO A 297 5.21 11.38 3.57
N GLU A 298 4.10 11.05 4.24
CA GLU A 298 3.87 11.27 5.67
C GLU A 298 4.04 12.73 6.14
N LEU A 299 3.70 13.70 5.29
CA LEU A 299 3.72 15.11 5.69
C LEU A 299 2.73 15.33 6.85
N PHE A 300 3.12 16.19 7.79
CA PHE A 300 2.38 16.53 9.02
C PHE A 300 2.28 15.42 10.07
N LEU A 301 2.88 14.25 9.83
CA LEU A 301 3.04 13.24 10.85
C LEU A 301 4.24 13.62 11.75
N GLU A 302 4.02 13.70 13.06
CA GLU A 302 5.03 14.15 14.03
C GLU A 302 6.27 13.24 14.03
N ASP A 303 6.03 11.92 14.03
CA ASP A 303 7.07 10.88 14.03
C ASP A 303 7.21 10.20 12.65
N ARG A 304 7.19 11.00 11.57
CA ARG A 304 7.28 10.42 10.23
C ARG A 304 8.57 9.60 10.04
N MET A 305 8.40 8.45 9.42
CA MET A 305 9.48 7.51 9.16
C MET A 305 10.10 7.71 7.78
N PHE A 306 9.33 8.13 6.80
CA PHE A 306 9.79 8.37 5.43
C PHE A 306 10.18 9.83 5.23
N GLU A 307 11.30 10.08 4.57
CA GLU A 307 11.78 11.44 4.31
C GLU A 307 11.39 11.92 2.91
N PHE A 308 11.76 11.15 1.89
CA PHE A 308 11.44 11.42 0.49
C PHE A 308 11.38 10.11 -0.31
N ALA A 309 10.80 10.21 -1.48
CA ALA A 309 10.75 9.14 -2.46
C ALA A 309 11.15 9.68 -3.84
N LEU A 310 11.86 8.87 -4.61
CA LEU A 310 12.20 9.13 -5.99
C LEU A 310 11.92 7.88 -6.82
N GLY A 311 11.55 8.06 -8.08
CA GLY A 311 11.30 6.94 -8.96
C GLY A 311 11.32 7.33 -10.43
N GLY A 312 11.14 6.32 -11.24
CA GLY A 312 10.98 6.48 -12.69
C GLY A 312 10.56 5.18 -13.33
N TRP A 313 10.03 5.30 -14.53
CA TRP A 313 9.67 4.14 -15.34
C TRP A 313 9.91 4.42 -16.81
N VAL A 314 10.06 3.34 -17.58
CA VAL A 314 10.21 3.37 -19.03
C VAL A 314 9.18 2.43 -19.64
N ASN A 315 8.45 2.91 -20.64
CA ASN A 315 7.56 2.11 -21.47
C ASN A 315 8.25 1.72 -22.76
N TYR A 316 8.16 0.47 -23.13
CA TYR A 316 8.64 -0.04 -24.41
C TYR A 316 7.54 -0.83 -25.13
N GLN A 317 7.13 -0.33 -26.28
CA GLN A 317 6.14 -1.02 -27.11
C GLN A 317 6.85 -1.99 -28.06
N VAL A 318 6.71 -3.30 -27.78
CA VAL A 318 7.34 -4.35 -28.60
C VAL A 318 6.64 -4.46 -29.94
N ASN A 319 5.30 -4.45 -29.93
CA ASN A 319 4.43 -4.44 -31.10
C ASN A 319 3.05 -3.86 -30.73
N THR A 320 2.12 -3.81 -31.67
CA THR A 320 0.77 -3.25 -31.45
C THR A 320 -0.05 -3.94 -30.35
N GLY A 321 0.33 -5.14 -29.92
CA GLY A 321 -0.39 -5.91 -28.89
C GLY A 321 0.43 -6.17 -27.61
N LEU A 322 1.73 -5.85 -27.59
CA LEU A 322 2.59 -6.16 -26.44
C LEU A 322 3.38 -4.94 -26.00
N GLY A 323 3.09 -4.47 -24.81
CA GLY A 323 3.80 -3.38 -24.14
C GLY A 323 4.52 -3.86 -22.87
N LEU A 324 5.70 -3.33 -22.62
CA LEU A 324 6.50 -3.55 -21.42
C LEU A 324 6.67 -2.23 -20.69
N ASN A 325 6.56 -2.25 -19.37
CA ASN A 325 6.94 -1.12 -18.51
C ASN A 325 7.89 -1.64 -17.43
N ILE A 326 9.03 -1.01 -17.33
CA ILE A 326 10.03 -1.28 -16.29
C ILE A 326 10.09 -0.07 -15.39
N GLY A 327 9.94 -0.29 -14.09
CA GLY A 327 9.95 0.74 -13.08
C GLY A 327 11.00 0.50 -12.01
N TYR A 328 11.51 1.61 -11.47
CA TYR A 328 12.37 1.64 -10.30
C TYR A 328 11.92 2.75 -9.36
N ALA A 329 11.96 2.48 -8.06
CA ALA A 329 11.76 3.50 -7.04
C ALA A 329 12.66 3.27 -5.84
N MET A 330 13.05 4.36 -5.20
CA MET A 330 13.74 4.36 -3.91
C MET A 330 12.99 5.23 -2.92
N GLN A 331 12.94 4.79 -1.67
CA GLN A 331 12.36 5.55 -0.56
C GLN A 331 13.37 5.66 0.57
N SER A 332 13.55 6.87 1.09
CA SER A 332 14.42 7.15 2.23
C SER A 332 13.66 7.03 3.52
N HIS A 333 14.20 6.27 4.45
CA HIS A 333 13.70 6.12 5.81
C HIS A 333 14.68 6.75 6.80
N LYS A 334 14.17 7.54 7.69
CA LYS A 334 14.96 8.32 8.65
C LYS A 334 15.98 7.49 9.47
N PHE A 335 15.61 6.26 9.83
CA PHE A 335 16.44 5.41 10.72
C PHE A 335 16.90 4.10 10.06
N LEU A 336 16.26 3.68 8.96
CA LEU A 336 16.45 2.35 8.38
C LEU A 336 17.17 2.39 7.01
N GLY A 337 17.52 3.61 6.54
CA GLY A 337 18.22 3.77 5.26
C GLY A 337 17.29 3.77 4.06
N LEU A 338 17.76 3.25 2.93
CA LEU A 338 17.04 3.26 1.66
C LEU A 338 16.41 1.91 1.37
N THR A 339 15.17 1.91 0.90
CA THR A 339 14.54 0.75 0.28
C THR A 339 14.49 0.92 -1.23
N ASN A 340 14.76 -0.18 -1.94
CA ASN A 340 14.77 -0.23 -3.40
C ASN A 340 13.67 -1.16 -3.90
N ARG A 341 13.03 -0.75 -4.99
CA ARG A 341 11.90 -1.47 -5.56
C ARG A 341 12.03 -1.53 -7.07
N PHE A 342 11.77 -2.70 -7.64
CA PHE A 342 11.79 -2.94 -9.07
C PHE A 342 10.46 -3.53 -9.51
N SER A 343 9.94 -3.08 -10.63
CA SER A 343 8.72 -3.65 -11.21
C SER A 343 8.84 -3.89 -12.70
N LEU A 344 8.13 -4.91 -13.15
CA LEU A 344 7.89 -5.23 -14.56
C LEU A 344 6.39 -5.37 -14.77
N LYS A 345 5.85 -4.58 -15.70
CA LYS A 345 4.48 -4.72 -16.17
C LYS A 345 4.48 -5.12 -17.64
N VAL A 346 3.74 -6.17 -17.95
CA VAL A 346 3.49 -6.64 -19.33
C VAL A 346 2.01 -6.39 -19.64
N SER A 347 1.72 -5.73 -20.74
CA SER A 347 0.36 -5.46 -21.25
C SER A 347 0.17 -6.08 -22.63
N PHE A 348 -1.00 -6.74 -22.86
CA PHE A 348 -1.31 -7.47 -24.10
C PHE A 348 -2.83 -7.54 -24.37
#